data_38423d3007816961a9247d6c73841cc8
#
_entry.id   38423d3007816961a9247d6c73841cc8
#
_cell.length_a   1.000
_cell.length_b   1.000
_cell.length_c   1.000
_cell.angle_alpha   90.00
_cell.angle_beta   90.00
_cell.angle_gamma   90.00
#
_symmetry.space_group_name_H-M   'P 1'
#
loop_
_entity.id
_entity.type
_entity.pdbx_description
1 polymer ?
#
loop_
_entity_poly.entity_id
_entity_poly.type
_entity_poly.pdbx_seq_one_letter_code
_entity_poly.pdbx_strand_id
1 'polypeptide(L)'
;VAQSKKDIASVHVKELDELMKKQVGRTLSFPYQIQAKRQYGGIFLGRKKQEDDLEQGESFSISTEELSDAKNPFGLETVLSGKRWRFHVFPFSGKMEEISQKPYTKWFDYDKIQNGLQIRKRRQGDYLTVDEEGHTKKLKQYFINEKIPQEERGRISLLTDASSVLWVVGRRIGACYKVTEGTKRVLEVQLVEEEK
;
A
#
# COMPACT_ATOMS: atom_id res chain seq x y z
N VAL A 1 22.64 1.23 20.31
CA VAL A 1 21.88 0.18 19.63
C VAL A 1 21.82 -1.07 20.48
N ALA A 2 22.94 -1.66 20.89
CA ALA A 2 22.98 -2.73 21.87
C ALA A 2 23.16 -2.14 23.29
N GLN A 3 22.31 -2.55 24.24
CA GLN A 3 22.41 -2.09 25.64
C GLN A 3 23.46 -2.85 26.45
N SER A 4 23.99 -3.94 25.90
CA SER A 4 25.00 -4.79 26.53
C SER A 4 25.95 -5.34 25.47
N LYS A 5 27.23 -5.53 25.84
CA LYS A 5 28.26 -6.21 25.02
C LYS A 5 28.25 -7.73 25.21
N LYS A 6 27.42 -8.26 26.11
CA LYS A 6 27.52 -9.64 26.59
C LYS A 6 27.36 -10.71 25.52
N ASP A 7 26.60 -10.41 24.44
CA ASP A 7 26.33 -11.38 23.36
C ASP A 7 26.86 -10.93 22.00
N ILE A 8 27.71 -9.88 21.97
CA ILE A 8 28.37 -9.44 20.74
C ILE A 8 29.75 -10.06 20.76
N ALA A 9 29.89 -11.16 20.01
CA ALA A 9 31.16 -11.89 19.86
C ALA A 9 31.93 -11.42 18.61
N SER A 10 33.23 -11.77 18.55
CA SER A 10 34.08 -11.49 17.39
C SER A 10 33.55 -12.05 16.08
N VAL A 11 32.72 -13.10 16.13
CA VAL A 11 32.03 -13.67 14.97
C VAL A 11 31.10 -12.63 14.28
N HIS A 12 30.38 -11.82 15.06
CA HIS A 12 29.48 -10.81 14.51
C HIS A 12 30.23 -9.68 13.79
N VAL A 13 31.42 -9.35 14.27
CA VAL A 13 32.31 -8.36 13.60
C VAL A 13 32.80 -8.91 12.26
N LYS A 14 33.18 -10.18 12.21
CA LYS A 14 33.57 -10.86 10.96
C LYS A 14 32.40 -10.92 9.96
N GLU A 15 31.19 -11.21 10.43
CA GLU A 15 29.98 -11.24 9.60
C GLU A 15 29.66 -9.86 9.01
N LEU A 16 29.91 -8.77 9.75
CA LEU A 16 29.78 -7.41 9.24
C LEU A 16 30.80 -7.11 8.15
N ASP A 17 32.05 -7.52 8.33
CA ASP A 17 33.08 -7.37 7.31
C ASP A 17 32.73 -8.14 6.03
N GLU A 18 32.26 -9.39 6.19
CA GLU A 18 31.72 -10.16 5.07
C GLU A 18 30.53 -9.51 4.39
N LEU A 19 29.64 -8.86 5.16
CA LEU A 19 28.48 -8.13 4.60
C LEU A 19 28.94 -6.95 3.73
N MET A 20 30.04 -6.28 4.08
CA MET A 20 30.62 -5.21 3.27
C MET A 20 30.98 -5.65 1.85
N LYS A 21 31.40 -6.90 1.69
CA LYS A 21 31.80 -7.50 0.39
C LYS A 21 30.61 -7.98 -0.44
N LYS A 22 29.41 -8.08 0.17
CA LYS A 22 28.18 -8.55 -0.51
C LYS A 22 27.47 -7.42 -1.28
N GLN A 23 26.54 -7.81 -2.14
CA GLN A 23 25.71 -6.87 -2.91
C GLN A 23 24.91 -5.95 -1.99
N VAL A 24 24.70 -4.71 -2.44
CA VAL A 24 23.81 -3.74 -1.78
C VAL A 24 22.43 -4.34 -1.58
N GLY A 25 21.82 -4.09 -0.41
CA GLY A 25 20.52 -4.62 -0.02
C GLY A 25 20.57 -5.92 0.78
N ARG A 26 21.72 -6.63 0.85
CA ARG A 26 21.89 -7.79 1.74
C ARG A 26 21.79 -7.37 3.20
N THR A 27 21.18 -8.25 4.01
CA THR A 27 20.95 -8.03 5.44
C THR A 27 21.47 -9.20 6.26
N LEU A 28 21.91 -8.90 7.48
CA LEU A 28 22.22 -9.86 8.54
C LEU A 28 21.44 -9.50 9.79
N SER A 29 20.97 -10.51 10.51
CA SER A 29 20.25 -10.32 11.77
C SER A 29 21.17 -10.73 12.93
N PHE A 30 21.19 -9.89 13.97
CA PHE A 30 21.97 -10.05 15.19
C PHE A 30 21.04 -10.17 16.40
N PRO A 31 21.55 -10.59 17.57
CA PRO A 31 20.81 -10.56 18.83
C PRO A 31 20.19 -9.17 19.10
N TYR A 32 19.22 -9.12 20.00
CA TYR A 32 18.49 -7.89 20.39
C TYR A 32 17.77 -7.18 19.25
N GLN A 33 17.28 -7.95 18.27
CA GLN A 33 16.57 -7.42 17.10
C GLN A 33 17.38 -6.40 16.29
N ILE A 34 18.70 -6.50 16.33
CA ILE A 34 19.57 -5.66 15.50
C ILE A 34 19.66 -6.28 14.10
N GLN A 35 19.56 -5.43 13.09
CA GLN A 35 19.77 -5.80 11.70
C GLN A 35 20.83 -4.90 11.09
N ALA A 36 21.79 -5.53 10.41
CA ALA A 36 22.73 -4.86 9.53
C ALA A 36 22.25 -4.94 8.09
N LYS A 37 22.28 -3.84 7.36
CA LYS A 37 21.94 -3.78 5.93
C LYS A 37 23.07 -3.15 5.14
N ARG A 38 23.53 -3.82 4.08
CA ARG A 38 24.52 -3.27 3.14
C ARG A 38 23.87 -2.18 2.30
N GLN A 39 24.40 -0.97 2.37
CA GLN A 39 24.03 0.18 1.57
C GLN A 39 25.20 0.64 0.69
N TYR A 40 24.98 1.54 -0.27
CA TYR A 40 26.03 2.03 -1.17
C TYR A 40 27.24 2.61 -0.43
N GLY A 41 27.00 3.40 0.62
CA GLY A 41 28.04 4.07 1.42
C GLY A 41 28.58 3.27 2.60
N GLY A 42 28.09 2.03 2.86
CA GLY A 42 28.53 1.29 4.05
C GLY A 42 27.51 0.27 4.55
N ILE A 43 27.52 0.01 5.86
CA ILE A 43 26.54 -0.83 6.54
C ILE A 43 25.69 0.04 7.45
N PHE A 44 24.38 -0.02 7.26
CA PHE A 44 23.44 0.52 8.22
C PHE A 44 23.14 -0.50 9.31
N LEU A 45 23.26 -0.09 10.58
CA LEU A 45 22.90 -0.87 11.76
C LEU A 45 21.66 -0.23 12.39
N GLY A 46 20.60 -1.01 12.56
CA GLY A 46 19.37 -0.56 13.18
C GLY A 46 18.60 -1.70 13.84
N ARG A 47 17.57 -1.38 14.60
CA ARG A 47 16.64 -2.43 15.06
C ARG A 47 15.88 -2.99 13.87
N LYS A 48 15.71 -4.30 13.83
CA LYS A 48 14.84 -4.97 12.89
C LYS A 48 13.41 -4.45 13.15
N LYS A 49 12.86 -3.66 12.25
CA LYS A 49 11.43 -3.34 12.30
C LYS A 49 10.69 -4.66 12.12
N GLN A 50 9.88 -5.03 13.08
CA GLN A 50 8.97 -6.15 12.92
C GLN A 50 8.02 -5.81 11.78
N GLU A 51 7.67 -6.79 10.96
CA GLU A 51 6.65 -6.58 9.91
C GLU A 51 5.31 -6.15 10.53
N ASP A 52 5.07 -6.53 11.78
CA ASP A 52 3.90 -6.16 12.58
C ASP A 52 3.84 -4.65 12.92
N ASP A 53 4.98 -3.95 13.06
CA ASP A 53 4.99 -2.49 13.25
C ASP A 53 4.46 -1.71 12.04
N LEU A 54 4.41 -2.36 10.87
CA LEU A 54 3.86 -1.77 9.65
C LEU A 54 2.33 -1.94 9.54
N GLU A 55 1.74 -2.84 10.34
CA GLU A 55 0.30 -3.08 10.40
C GLU A 55 -0.43 -2.10 11.35
N GLN A 56 0.29 -1.42 12.25
CA GLN A 56 -0.26 -0.47 13.24
C GLN A 56 -0.34 0.98 12.74
N GLY A 57 -0.22 1.23 11.43
CA GLY A 57 -0.42 2.55 10.86
C GLY A 57 -1.87 3.02 10.96
N GLU A 58 -2.08 4.34 10.87
CA GLU A 58 -3.42 4.92 10.74
C GLU A 58 -4.19 4.19 9.63
N SER A 59 -5.43 3.83 9.92
CA SER A 59 -6.35 3.24 8.95
C SER A 59 -7.71 3.92 9.05
N PHE A 60 -8.41 3.98 7.94
CA PHE A 60 -9.77 4.48 7.87
C PHE A 60 -10.64 3.47 7.14
N SER A 61 -11.83 3.21 7.65
CA SER A 61 -12.78 2.26 7.06
C SER A 61 -14.09 2.96 6.77
N ILE A 62 -14.72 2.61 5.65
CA ILE A 62 -16.01 3.11 5.21
C ILE A 62 -16.85 1.91 4.77
N SER A 63 -18.05 1.78 5.30
CA SER A 63 -18.99 0.75 4.84
C SER A 63 -19.56 1.06 3.45
N THR A 64 -20.11 0.06 2.79
CA THR A 64 -20.80 0.24 1.50
C THR A 64 -22.04 1.12 1.65
N GLU A 65 -22.73 1.03 2.79
CA GLU A 65 -23.91 1.84 3.11
C GLU A 65 -23.53 3.32 3.22
N GLU A 66 -22.46 3.65 3.94
CA GLU A 66 -21.98 5.03 4.08
C GLU A 66 -21.55 5.63 2.74
N LEU A 67 -20.92 4.84 1.87
CA LEU A 67 -20.54 5.27 0.53
C LEU A 67 -21.73 5.54 -0.38
N SER A 68 -22.81 4.77 -0.22
CA SER A 68 -24.01 4.85 -1.07
C SER A 68 -25.07 5.81 -0.54
N ASP A 69 -24.85 6.48 0.61
CA ASP A 69 -25.83 7.38 1.20
C ASP A 69 -26.11 8.57 0.27
N ALA A 70 -27.23 8.51 -0.41
CA ALA A 70 -27.74 9.54 -1.31
C ALA A 70 -27.99 10.90 -0.64
N LYS A 71 -27.96 10.97 0.70
CA LYS A 71 -28.11 12.23 1.46
C LYS A 71 -26.89 13.12 1.38
N ASN A 72 -25.75 12.59 0.93
CA ASN A 72 -24.53 13.38 0.76
C ASN A 72 -24.14 13.48 -0.73
N PRO A 73 -24.73 14.42 -1.50
CA PRO A 73 -24.44 14.59 -2.92
C PRO A 73 -22.99 15.04 -3.19
N PHE A 74 -22.28 15.50 -2.15
CA PHE A 74 -20.87 15.91 -2.25
C PHE A 74 -19.89 14.77 -1.93
N GLY A 75 -20.43 13.58 -1.59
CA GLY A 75 -19.62 12.43 -1.21
C GLY A 75 -19.08 12.50 0.21
N LEU A 76 -18.21 11.57 0.55
CA LEU A 76 -17.58 11.43 1.86
C LEU A 76 -16.13 11.93 1.79
N GLU A 77 -15.70 12.64 2.82
CA GLU A 77 -14.33 13.16 2.92
C GLU A 77 -13.69 12.74 4.24
N THR A 78 -12.40 12.41 4.19
CA THR A 78 -11.59 12.14 5.39
C THR A 78 -10.16 12.61 5.18
N VAL A 79 -9.46 12.86 6.29
CA VAL A 79 -8.02 13.16 6.28
C VAL A 79 -7.29 12.00 6.95
N LEU A 80 -6.31 11.43 6.25
CA LEU A 80 -5.48 10.35 6.75
C LEU A 80 -4.04 10.54 6.32
N SER A 81 -3.12 10.50 7.29
CA SER A 81 -1.68 10.69 7.06
C SER A 81 -1.35 11.99 6.30
N GLY A 82 -2.02 13.09 6.64
CA GLY A 82 -1.83 14.42 6.03
C GLY A 82 -2.31 14.53 4.58
N LYS A 83 -3.17 13.63 4.14
CA LYS A 83 -3.78 13.63 2.81
C LYS A 83 -5.28 13.60 2.94
N ARG A 84 -5.95 14.41 2.15
CA ARG A 84 -7.40 14.49 2.07
C ARG A 84 -7.92 13.51 1.02
N TRP A 85 -8.82 12.63 1.43
CA TRP A 85 -9.47 11.64 0.59
C TRP A 85 -10.92 12.03 0.40
N ARG A 86 -11.38 12.04 -0.85
CA ARG A 86 -12.79 12.27 -1.21
C ARG A 86 -13.32 11.06 -1.94
N PHE A 87 -14.52 10.65 -1.59
CA PHE A 87 -15.23 9.50 -2.16
C PHE A 87 -16.57 9.98 -2.66
N HIS A 88 -16.89 9.70 -3.89
CA HIS A 88 -18.17 10.07 -4.48
C HIS A 88 -18.69 8.92 -5.33
N VAL A 89 -19.92 8.46 -5.05
CA VAL A 89 -20.58 7.42 -5.83
C VAL A 89 -21.68 8.07 -6.69
N PHE A 90 -21.66 7.75 -7.98
CA PHE A 90 -22.64 8.30 -8.91
C PHE A 90 -23.00 7.27 -10.00
N PRO A 91 -24.21 7.41 -10.63
CA PRO A 91 -24.57 6.60 -11.78
C PRO A 91 -23.64 6.85 -12.95
N PHE A 92 -23.28 5.78 -13.68
CA PHE A 92 -22.38 5.87 -14.84
C PHE A 92 -23.15 5.67 -16.14
N SER A 93 -22.92 6.53 -17.12
CA SER A 93 -23.58 6.51 -18.42
C SER A 93 -22.96 5.53 -19.42
N GLY A 94 -21.87 4.85 -19.06
CA GLY A 94 -21.11 3.97 -19.94
C GLY A 94 -20.13 4.69 -20.86
N LYS A 95 -20.01 6.01 -20.80
CA LYS A 95 -19.07 6.79 -21.62
C LYS A 95 -17.66 6.73 -21.05
N MET A 96 -16.83 5.85 -21.59
CA MET A 96 -15.45 5.62 -21.13
C MET A 96 -14.54 6.86 -21.26
N GLU A 97 -14.89 7.80 -22.14
CA GLU A 97 -14.13 9.05 -22.32
C GLU A 97 -14.24 10.00 -21.13
N GLU A 98 -15.27 9.85 -20.30
CA GLU A 98 -15.47 10.64 -19.08
C GLU A 98 -14.55 10.24 -17.93
N ILE A 99 -13.85 9.09 -18.04
CA ILE A 99 -13.00 8.57 -16.97
C ILE A 99 -11.83 9.52 -16.73
N SER A 100 -11.72 9.97 -15.48
CA SER A 100 -10.64 10.88 -15.07
C SER A 100 -9.25 10.29 -15.30
N GLN A 101 -8.42 11.03 -16.04
CA GLN A 101 -7.01 10.69 -16.28
C GLN A 101 -6.05 11.31 -15.24
N LYS A 102 -6.57 12.04 -14.25
CA LYS A 102 -5.77 12.68 -13.21
C LYS A 102 -5.01 11.63 -12.37
N PRO A 103 -3.72 11.85 -12.04
CA PRO A 103 -2.90 10.86 -11.33
C PRO A 103 -3.49 10.40 -10.01
N TYR A 104 -4.08 11.33 -9.24
CA TYR A 104 -4.62 11.09 -7.91
C TYR A 104 -6.16 11.07 -7.87
N THR A 105 -6.82 10.96 -9.03
CA THR A 105 -8.25 10.70 -9.14
C THR A 105 -8.43 9.38 -9.86
N LYS A 106 -9.13 8.42 -9.25
CA LYS A 106 -9.38 7.11 -9.82
C LYS A 106 -10.85 6.75 -9.72
N TRP A 107 -11.34 6.13 -10.78
CA TRP A 107 -12.69 5.61 -10.86
C TRP A 107 -12.68 4.10 -10.76
N PHE A 108 -13.61 3.57 -9.97
CA PHE A 108 -13.78 2.14 -9.72
C PHE A 108 -15.22 1.74 -9.98
N ASP A 109 -15.43 0.51 -10.42
CA ASP A 109 -16.74 -0.11 -10.47
C ASP A 109 -17.21 -0.34 -9.03
N TYR A 110 -18.16 0.49 -8.59
CA TYR A 110 -18.67 0.47 -7.21
C TYR A 110 -19.35 -0.86 -6.88
N ASP A 111 -20.06 -1.45 -7.86
CA ASP A 111 -20.83 -2.69 -7.66
C ASP A 111 -19.94 -3.94 -7.46
N LYS A 112 -18.64 -3.81 -7.65
CA LYS A 112 -17.63 -4.85 -7.36
C LYS A 112 -17.09 -4.82 -5.93
N ILE A 113 -17.40 -3.78 -5.16
CA ILE A 113 -16.97 -3.63 -3.77
C ILE A 113 -17.95 -4.34 -2.86
N GLN A 114 -17.48 -5.29 -2.04
CA GLN A 114 -18.34 -6.19 -1.27
C GLN A 114 -18.27 -5.97 0.25
N ASN A 115 -17.08 -5.64 0.78
CA ASN A 115 -16.84 -5.57 2.23
C ASN A 115 -16.63 -4.12 2.72
N GLY A 116 -16.87 -3.13 1.86
CA GLY A 116 -16.54 -1.74 2.13
C GLY A 116 -15.09 -1.40 1.81
N LEU A 117 -14.69 -0.18 2.13
CA LEU A 117 -13.37 0.32 1.80
C LEU A 117 -12.51 0.52 3.03
N GLN A 118 -11.23 0.25 2.89
CA GLN A 118 -10.23 0.60 3.89
C GLN A 118 -9.07 1.34 3.23
N ILE A 119 -8.69 2.48 3.81
CA ILE A 119 -7.41 3.13 3.53
C ILE A 119 -6.44 2.66 4.59
N ARG A 120 -5.35 2.01 4.22
CA ARG A 120 -4.37 1.47 5.15
C ARG A 120 -3.02 1.17 4.50
N LYS A 121 -2.06 0.79 5.30
CA LYS A 121 -0.80 0.20 4.82
C LYS A 121 -1.01 -1.28 4.48
N ARG A 122 -0.02 -1.87 3.80
CA ARG A 122 -0.05 -3.29 3.42
C ARG A 122 -0.16 -4.21 4.64
N ARG A 123 -0.89 -5.31 4.46
CA ARG A 123 -0.96 -6.43 5.40
C ARG A 123 -0.54 -7.73 4.74
N GLN A 124 -0.24 -8.73 5.55
CA GLN A 124 -0.02 -10.08 5.04
C GLN A 124 -1.31 -10.60 4.42
N GLY A 125 -1.21 -11.25 3.28
CA GLY A 125 -2.37 -11.78 2.56
C GLY A 125 -2.93 -10.85 1.49
N ASP A 126 -2.58 -9.56 1.46
CA ASP A 126 -3.04 -8.64 0.43
C ASP A 126 -2.66 -9.10 -0.98
N TYR A 127 -3.61 -8.94 -1.90
CA TYR A 127 -3.45 -9.32 -3.31
C TYR A 127 -4.08 -8.30 -4.26
N LEU A 128 -3.62 -8.32 -5.49
CA LEU A 128 -4.14 -7.55 -6.63
C LEU A 128 -4.70 -8.49 -7.69
N THR A 129 -5.84 -8.16 -8.25
CA THR A 129 -6.27 -8.73 -9.52
C THR A 129 -5.50 -8.06 -10.66
N VAL A 130 -4.82 -8.84 -11.50
CA VAL A 130 -3.85 -8.32 -12.48
C VAL A 130 -4.40 -8.20 -13.89
N ASP A 131 -5.48 -8.91 -14.20
CA ASP A 131 -6.15 -8.92 -15.51
C ASP A 131 -7.67 -9.07 -15.38
N GLU A 132 -8.35 -9.04 -16.51
CA GLU A 132 -9.81 -9.15 -16.61
C GLU A 132 -10.32 -10.60 -16.42
N GLU A 133 -9.44 -11.59 -16.54
CA GLU A 133 -9.72 -13.01 -16.30
C GLU A 133 -9.77 -13.33 -14.80
N GLY A 134 -9.41 -12.38 -13.95
CA GLY A 134 -9.48 -12.51 -12.49
C GLY A 134 -8.24 -13.14 -11.85
N HIS A 135 -7.14 -13.29 -12.58
CA HIS A 135 -5.90 -13.75 -12.00
C HIS A 135 -5.40 -12.81 -10.91
N THR A 136 -4.96 -13.38 -9.79
CA THR A 136 -4.49 -12.61 -8.65
C THR A 136 -2.99 -12.74 -8.46
N LYS A 137 -2.38 -11.69 -7.94
CA LYS A 137 -0.97 -11.65 -7.55
C LYS A 137 -0.84 -11.12 -6.13
N LYS A 138 -0.10 -11.84 -5.26
CA LYS A 138 0.22 -11.33 -3.92
C LYS A 138 0.88 -9.95 -4.00
N LEU A 139 0.43 -9.01 -3.19
CA LEU A 139 0.95 -7.63 -3.21
C LEU A 139 2.48 -7.58 -3.01
N LYS A 140 3.03 -8.47 -2.15
CA LYS A 140 4.48 -8.63 -1.99
C LYS A 140 5.18 -8.91 -3.32
N GLN A 141 4.63 -9.82 -4.14
CA GLN A 141 5.20 -10.18 -5.43
C GLN A 141 5.05 -9.03 -6.45
N TYR A 142 3.92 -8.32 -6.42
CA TYR A 142 3.73 -7.11 -7.23
C TYR A 142 4.83 -6.08 -6.93
N PHE A 143 5.09 -5.76 -5.66
CA PHE A 143 6.14 -4.82 -5.28
C PHE A 143 7.54 -5.24 -5.71
N ILE A 144 7.84 -6.55 -5.72
CA ILE A 144 9.12 -7.08 -6.20
C ILE A 144 9.23 -6.89 -7.72
N ASN A 145 8.18 -7.22 -8.47
CA ASN A 145 8.15 -7.11 -9.93
C ASN A 145 8.30 -5.65 -10.38
N GLU A 146 7.65 -4.72 -9.67
CA GLU A 146 7.76 -3.28 -9.93
C GLU A 146 9.06 -2.66 -9.37
N LYS A 147 9.98 -3.49 -8.85
CA LYS A 147 11.27 -3.06 -8.28
C LYS A 147 11.15 -1.99 -7.20
N ILE A 148 10.02 -2.00 -6.45
CA ILE A 148 9.81 -1.05 -5.35
C ILE A 148 10.74 -1.39 -4.20
N PRO A 149 11.59 -0.44 -3.73
CA PRO A 149 12.48 -0.66 -2.60
C PRO A 149 11.73 -1.11 -1.35
N GLN A 150 12.33 -2.00 -0.57
CA GLN A 150 11.67 -2.58 0.61
C GLN A 150 11.22 -1.52 1.63
N GLU A 151 12.03 -0.49 1.82
CA GLU A 151 11.78 0.64 2.72
C GLU A 151 10.59 1.51 2.31
N GLU A 152 10.23 1.53 1.02
CA GLU A 152 9.09 2.28 0.50
C GLU A 152 7.77 1.51 0.64
N ARG A 153 7.82 0.16 0.58
CA ARG A 153 6.63 -0.69 0.54
C ARG A 153 5.69 -0.48 1.73
N GLY A 154 6.26 -0.26 2.91
CA GLY A 154 5.49 0.02 4.12
C GLY A 154 4.88 1.42 4.19
N ARG A 155 5.34 2.36 3.33
CA ARG A 155 4.86 3.75 3.29
C ARG A 155 3.74 3.95 2.28
N ILE A 156 3.61 3.06 1.30
CA ILE A 156 2.59 3.15 0.27
C ILE A 156 1.21 2.95 0.91
N SER A 157 0.31 3.90 0.68
CA SER A 157 -1.08 3.77 1.07
C SER A 157 -1.82 2.89 0.07
N LEU A 158 -2.75 2.10 0.56
CA LEU A 158 -3.60 1.22 -0.22
C LEU A 158 -5.05 1.60 0.02
N LEU A 159 -5.87 1.50 -1.02
CA LEU A 159 -7.31 1.41 -0.92
C LEU A 159 -7.68 -0.06 -1.14
N THR A 160 -8.40 -0.66 -0.19
CA THR A 160 -8.68 -2.10 -0.19
C THR A 160 -10.14 -2.40 0.11
N ASP A 161 -10.64 -3.52 -0.43
CA ASP A 161 -11.85 -4.23 -0.02
C ASP A 161 -11.38 -5.52 0.65
N ALA A 162 -11.43 -5.56 1.97
CA ALA A 162 -10.78 -6.59 2.79
C ALA A 162 -9.30 -6.78 2.40
N SER A 163 -8.89 -7.95 1.89
CA SER A 163 -7.53 -8.24 1.43
C SER A 163 -7.31 -7.95 -0.06
N SER A 164 -8.37 -7.66 -0.81
CA SER A 164 -8.29 -7.29 -2.23
C SER A 164 -7.92 -5.82 -2.37
N VAL A 165 -6.87 -5.53 -3.12
CA VAL A 165 -6.38 -4.16 -3.31
C VAL A 165 -7.05 -3.53 -4.52
N LEU A 166 -7.86 -2.48 -4.28
CA LEU A 166 -8.44 -1.65 -5.34
C LEU A 166 -7.36 -0.76 -5.96
N TRP A 167 -6.59 -0.09 -5.11
CA TRP A 167 -5.61 0.87 -5.58
C TRP A 167 -4.33 0.83 -4.74
N VAL A 168 -3.22 0.62 -5.40
CA VAL A 168 -1.89 0.96 -4.88
C VAL A 168 -1.67 2.42 -5.21
N VAL A 169 -1.81 3.31 -4.23
CA VAL A 169 -1.86 4.77 -4.44
C VAL A 169 -0.65 5.29 -5.21
N GLY A 170 -0.92 6.11 -6.23
CA GLY A 170 0.09 6.62 -7.15
C GLY A 170 0.61 5.60 -8.17
N ARG A 171 0.03 4.37 -8.19
CA ARG A 171 0.48 3.28 -9.05
C ARG A 171 -0.70 2.59 -9.74
N ARG A 172 -0.91 1.31 -9.51
CA ARG A 172 -1.86 0.46 -10.23
C ARG A 172 -3.19 0.30 -9.47
N ILE A 173 -4.28 0.20 -10.21
CA ILE A 173 -5.57 -0.29 -9.71
C ILE A 173 -5.73 -1.79 -9.99
N GLY A 174 -6.47 -2.48 -9.12
CA GLY A 174 -6.85 -3.88 -9.31
C GLY A 174 -7.77 -4.03 -10.53
N ALA A 175 -7.47 -4.98 -11.40
CA ALA A 175 -8.18 -5.11 -12.68
C ALA A 175 -9.67 -5.37 -12.51
N CYS A 176 -10.07 -6.16 -11.50
CA CYS A 176 -11.48 -6.45 -11.22
C CYS A 176 -12.32 -5.23 -10.85
N TYR A 177 -11.70 -4.14 -10.39
CA TYR A 177 -12.39 -2.92 -9.97
C TYR A 177 -12.40 -1.82 -11.05
N LYS A 178 -11.82 -2.08 -12.22
CA LYS A 178 -11.86 -1.12 -13.32
C LYS A 178 -13.28 -0.88 -13.81
N VAL A 179 -13.55 0.37 -14.13
CA VAL A 179 -14.78 0.75 -14.84
C VAL A 179 -14.79 0.12 -16.23
N THR A 180 -15.92 -0.42 -16.63
CA THR A 180 -16.19 -1.02 -17.94
C THR A 180 -17.47 -0.43 -18.50
N GLU A 181 -17.79 -0.72 -19.75
CA GLU A 181 -19.06 -0.32 -20.38
C GLU A 181 -20.30 -0.87 -19.62
N GLY A 182 -20.14 -2.01 -18.92
CA GLY A 182 -21.20 -2.63 -18.11
C GLY A 182 -21.34 -2.07 -16.71
N THR A 183 -20.46 -1.18 -16.26
CA THR A 183 -20.51 -0.55 -14.94
C THR A 183 -21.74 0.33 -14.82
N LYS A 184 -22.52 0.18 -13.75
CA LYS A 184 -23.73 0.97 -13.48
C LYS A 184 -23.46 2.15 -12.56
N ARG A 185 -22.64 1.97 -11.53
CA ARG A 185 -22.26 2.99 -10.55
C ARG A 185 -20.74 3.07 -10.46
N VAL A 186 -20.25 4.28 -10.44
CA VAL A 186 -18.83 4.54 -10.29
C VAL A 186 -18.57 5.09 -8.89
N LEU A 187 -17.53 4.58 -8.26
CA LEU A 187 -16.89 5.23 -7.12
C LEU A 187 -15.71 6.05 -7.64
N GLU A 188 -15.80 7.36 -7.54
CA GLU A 188 -14.66 8.25 -7.70
C GLU A 188 -13.93 8.40 -6.37
N VAL A 189 -12.62 8.23 -6.40
CA VAL A 189 -11.72 8.48 -5.27
C VAL A 189 -10.71 9.52 -5.67
N GLN A 190 -10.68 10.63 -4.95
CA GLN A 190 -9.72 11.71 -5.13
C GLN A 190 -8.79 11.78 -3.92
N LEU A 191 -7.50 11.89 -4.19
CA LEU A 191 -6.47 12.16 -3.18
C LEU A 191 -5.92 13.56 -3.42
N VAL A 192 -6.17 14.45 -2.48
CA VAL A 192 -5.69 15.84 -2.52
C VAL A 192 -4.60 15.99 -1.46
N GLU A 193 -3.43 16.45 -1.86
CA GLU A 193 -2.42 16.86 -0.89
C GLU A 193 -2.88 18.18 -0.26
N GLU A 194 -2.84 18.27 1.06
CA GLU A 194 -3.07 19.57 1.71
C GLU A 194 -1.91 20.49 1.38
N GLU A 195 -2.18 21.59 0.70
CA GLU A 195 -1.23 22.68 0.59
C GLU A 195 -0.90 23.17 2.00
N LYS A 196 0.38 23.16 2.35
CA LYS A 196 0.91 23.70 3.61
C LYS A 196 0.93 25.22 3.56
#